data_d542138de91c3073e62f1a93c4f7388e
#
_entry.id   d542138de91c3073e62f1a93c4f7388e
#
_cell.length_a   1.000
_cell.length_b   1.000
_cell.length_c   1.000
_cell.angle_alpha   90.00
_cell.angle_beta   90.00
_cell.angle_gamma   90.00
#
_symmetry.space_group_name_H-M   'P 1'
#
loop_
_entity.id
_entity.type
_entity.pdbx_description
1 polymer ?
#
loop_
_entity_poly.entity_id
_entity_poly.type
_entity_poly.pdbx_seq_one_letter_code
_entity_poly.pdbx_strand_id
1 'polypeptide(L)'
;LTFEDGRKLTCTEDHPVLTSDNTWVKVKDLELNATKIKTSITCPLVDVNEEIKECSDWKLQVGNILLQTNTHEEYMKTLAFARIIGLLITDGHMNVKDKIASLFLGHMIDVYSILEDIKMFCESQQTNFVIKNLFIVRIPAKLTNQIIQLPGLLSGRKVNQTGMLPEFILDEKCPRPIIREFLGGMFGGDGHTCVLGMHRGKRDLLSSVSFSQTKTYEHRESLQSMFEDIQKLLAKCGIHSTTIQKPKETSFSKNKYQLQDKNDASNRSFQLTLHLPMEQLIPFSEKIGFRYCCHKSQRLEAGVSYRRLREEVCRQHNWLVNRVDEITHFKEIKSKNPDKTVPTKSAIIKAVEELKKTEGLLHDYAIPSTHDITDHLIKGTEFGKFTSKSFPTAEQFMEKIGALNWFLSDDNQPKKIDHMNEEVLEKTEEKEENELSAGYGVHRGSNALPTMNLEVVSRINVGPKHVYDISVEETHSFLANGIVAHNCMVSHGAARFTRERLYDVSDKFQVHVCSKCGMVAAYNDALGIHCCKMCDNRTDFAYVEIPYSCKLLFQELQTMNVVPRIMTE
;
A
#
# COMPACT_ATOMS: atom_id res chain seq x y z
N LEU A 1 -14.27 3.96 13.36
CA LEU A 1 -15.04 3.23 12.36
C LEU A 1 -14.52 1.81 12.21
N THR A 2 -15.43 0.85 12.05
CA THR A 2 -15.10 -0.51 11.63
C THR A 2 -15.84 -0.79 10.32
N PHE A 3 -15.13 -1.35 9.35
CA PHE A 3 -15.65 -1.69 8.05
C PHE A 3 -16.01 -3.17 7.96
N GLU A 4 -16.83 -3.54 6.97
CA GLU A 4 -17.34 -4.91 6.78
C GLU A 4 -16.24 -5.98 6.64
N ASP A 5 -15.05 -5.62 6.21
CA ASP A 5 -13.87 -6.50 6.12
C ASP A 5 -13.02 -6.54 7.41
N GLY A 6 -13.49 -5.88 8.47
CA GLY A 6 -12.79 -5.82 9.77
C GLY A 6 -11.71 -4.74 9.87
N ARG A 7 -11.40 -4.00 8.80
CA ARG A 7 -10.43 -2.89 8.90
C ARG A 7 -11.01 -1.76 9.74
N LYS A 8 -10.13 -0.98 10.37
CA LYS A 8 -10.51 0.09 11.30
C LYS A 8 -9.86 1.41 10.92
N LEU A 9 -10.60 2.49 11.07
CA LEU A 9 -10.10 3.86 10.99
C LEU A 9 -10.42 4.60 12.29
N THR A 10 -9.42 5.20 12.92
CA THR A 10 -9.60 6.09 14.08
C THR A 10 -9.38 7.52 13.60
N CYS A 11 -10.40 8.36 13.73
CA CYS A 11 -10.39 9.76 13.32
C CYS A 11 -11.36 10.58 14.16
N THR A 12 -11.40 11.88 13.96
CA THR A 12 -12.39 12.77 14.60
C THR A 12 -13.79 12.54 14.00
N GLU A 13 -14.84 12.89 14.71
CA GLU A 13 -16.23 12.75 14.26
C GLU A 13 -16.58 13.65 13.06
N ASP A 14 -15.88 14.78 12.92
CA ASP A 14 -16.05 15.72 11.81
C ASP A 14 -15.17 15.38 10.60
N HIS A 15 -14.35 14.33 10.66
CA HIS A 15 -13.44 13.96 9.59
C HIS A 15 -14.20 13.53 8.34
N PRO A 16 -13.95 14.12 7.16
CA PRO A 16 -14.65 13.75 5.94
C PRO A 16 -14.00 12.52 5.30
N VAL A 17 -14.86 11.58 4.88
CA VAL A 17 -14.50 10.39 4.11
C VAL A 17 -15.27 10.36 2.79
N LEU A 18 -14.68 9.77 1.75
CA LEU A 18 -15.27 9.74 0.43
C LEU A 18 -16.20 8.52 0.28
N THR A 19 -17.46 8.79 -0.04
CA THR A 19 -18.48 7.74 -0.26
C THR A 19 -18.43 7.17 -1.68
N SER A 20 -19.12 6.07 -1.92
CA SER A 20 -19.18 5.38 -3.22
C SER A 20 -19.72 6.25 -4.36
N ASP A 21 -20.56 7.21 -4.06
CA ASP A 21 -21.17 8.17 -4.98
C ASP A 21 -20.33 9.45 -5.19
N ASN A 22 -19.09 9.47 -4.75
CA ASN A 22 -18.14 10.57 -4.83
C ASN A 22 -18.53 11.81 -4.01
N THR A 23 -19.25 11.64 -2.92
CA THR A 23 -19.57 12.72 -1.99
C THR A 23 -18.71 12.64 -0.73
N TRP A 24 -18.30 13.79 -0.19
CA TRP A 24 -17.60 13.86 1.09
C TRP A 24 -18.61 13.93 2.22
N VAL A 25 -18.57 12.96 3.11
CA VAL A 25 -19.48 12.86 4.26
C VAL A 25 -18.67 12.79 5.56
N LYS A 26 -19.09 13.54 6.58
CA LYS A 26 -18.45 13.51 7.89
C LYS A 26 -18.75 12.18 8.59
N VAL A 27 -17.78 11.69 9.35
CA VAL A 27 -17.91 10.42 10.08
C VAL A 27 -19.13 10.38 11.00
N LYS A 28 -19.50 11.49 11.62
CA LYS A 28 -20.70 11.58 12.49
C LYS A 28 -22.01 11.40 11.72
N ASP A 29 -22.04 11.74 10.45
CA ASP A 29 -23.25 11.76 9.59
C ASP A 29 -23.39 10.45 8.77
N LEU A 30 -22.45 9.49 8.94
CA LEU A 30 -22.52 8.20 8.25
C LEU A 30 -23.66 7.32 8.79
N GLU A 31 -24.42 6.70 7.90
CA GLU A 31 -25.41 5.68 8.23
C GLU A 31 -24.74 4.31 8.28
N LEU A 32 -24.83 3.65 9.45
CA LEU A 32 -24.25 2.31 9.65
C LEU A 32 -25.02 1.26 8.84
N ASN A 33 -24.30 0.30 8.27
CA ASN A 33 -24.80 -0.77 7.42
C ASN A 33 -25.54 -0.29 6.14
N ALA A 34 -25.30 0.97 5.74
CA ALA A 34 -25.88 1.55 4.52
C ALA A 34 -24.84 2.33 3.72
N THR A 35 -24.04 3.19 4.39
CA THR A 35 -23.05 4.01 3.70
C THR A 35 -21.83 3.19 3.30
N LYS A 36 -21.49 3.24 2.00
CA LYS A 36 -20.27 2.65 1.45
C LYS A 36 -19.22 3.71 1.24
N ILE A 37 -18.01 3.44 1.73
CA ILE A 37 -16.86 4.34 1.67
C ILE A 37 -15.87 3.82 0.64
N LYS A 38 -15.30 4.71 -0.16
CA LYS A 38 -14.24 4.38 -1.11
C LYS A 38 -12.97 4.03 -0.38
N THR A 39 -12.41 2.90 -0.79
CA THR A 39 -11.11 2.43 -0.33
C THR A 39 -10.23 2.11 -1.53
N SER A 40 -8.93 2.17 -1.36
CA SER A 40 -7.96 1.88 -2.40
C SER A 40 -6.86 0.97 -1.87
N ILE A 41 -5.80 0.80 -2.64
CA ILE A 41 -4.66 -0.04 -2.32
C ILE A 41 -4.00 0.48 -1.04
N THR A 42 -3.79 -0.41 -0.06
CA THR A 42 -3.01 -0.10 1.14
C THR A 42 -1.52 -0.21 0.85
N CYS A 43 -0.76 0.76 1.36
CA CYS A 43 0.69 0.62 1.43
C CYS A 43 1.09 -0.13 2.71
N PRO A 44 2.21 -0.87 2.73
CA PRO A 44 2.72 -1.45 3.95
C PRO A 44 2.91 -0.40 5.04
N LEU A 45 2.38 -0.66 6.24
CA LEU A 45 2.59 0.18 7.41
C LEU A 45 3.98 -0.14 7.98
N VAL A 46 4.89 0.81 7.88
CA VAL A 46 6.25 0.68 8.38
C VAL A 46 6.64 1.88 9.23
N ASP A 47 7.35 1.64 10.30
CA ASP A 47 8.03 2.72 11.03
C ASP A 47 9.38 2.98 10.37
N VAL A 48 9.45 4.04 9.57
CA VAL A 48 10.65 4.41 8.80
C VAL A 48 11.85 4.64 9.72
N ASN A 49 11.65 5.21 10.90
CA ASN A 49 12.76 5.47 11.83
C ASN A 49 13.32 4.17 12.43
N GLU A 50 12.45 3.19 12.73
CA GLU A 50 12.90 1.87 13.17
C GLU A 50 13.61 1.12 12.05
N GLU A 51 13.11 1.18 10.81
CA GLU A 51 13.74 0.57 9.65
C GLU A 51 15.11 1.19 9.31
N ILE A 52 15.26 2.50 9.40
CA ILE A 52 16.55 3.18 9.22
C ILE A 52 17.55 2.70 10.28
N LYS A 53 17.13 2.53 11.54
CA LYS A 53 17.99 1.97 12.59
C LYS A 53 18.39 0.52 12.32
N GLU A 54 17.46 -0.30 11.84
CA GLU A 54 17.75 -1.70 11.44
C GLU A 54 18.80 -1.76 10.33
N CYS A 55 18.81 -0.76 9.46
CA CYS A 55 19.69 -0.68 8.28
C CYS A 55 20.99 0.09 8.52
N SER A 56 21.25 0.64 9.71
CA SER A 56 22.24 1.71 9.95
C SER A 56 23.67 1.44 9.46
N ASP A 57 24.10 0.18 9.41
CA ASP A 57 25.46 -0.18 9.02
C ASP A 57 25.58 -0.77 7.61
N TRP A 58 24.44 -0.88 6.91
CA TRP A 58 24.42 -1.50 5.59
C TRP A 58 24.85 -0.52 4.49
N LYS A 59 25.75 -0.97 3.63
CA LYS A 59 26.24 -0.22 2.47
C LYS A 59 26.45 -1.15 1.29
N LEU A 60 26.16 -0.65 0.09
CA LEU A 60 26.42 -1.32 -1.16
C LEU A 60 27.02 -0.34 -2.18
N GLN A 61 28.19 -0.69 -2.70
CA GLN A 61 28.81 0.07 -3.79
C GLN A 61 28.43 -0.58 -5.12
N VAL A 62 27.78 0.19 -6.00
CA VAL A 62 27.42 -0.23 -7.37
C VAL A 62 28.05 0.75 -8.35
N GLY A 63 29.19 0.39 -8.91
CA GLY A 63 29.99 1.32 -9.69
C GLY A 63 30.32 2.58 -8.89
N ASN A 64 29.85 3.74 -9.35
CA ASN A 64 30.05 5.02 -8.68
C ASN A 64 28.91 5.41 -7.72
N ILE A 65 27.89 4.57 -7.58
CA ILE A 65 26.76 4.82 -6.68
C ILE A 65 27.02 4.12 -5.36
N LEU A 66 27.05 4.89 -4.27
CA LEU A 66 27.00 4.36 -2.91
C LEU A 66 25.53 4.34 -2.46
N LEU A 67 25.03 3.17 -2.15
CA LEU A 67 23.73 2.95 -1.51
C LEU A 67 23.94 2.73 -0.02
N GLN A 68 23.26 3.50 0.79
CA GLN A 68 23.33 3.45 2.25
C GLN A 68 22.02 3.95 2.84
N THR A 69 21.88 3.95 4.15
CA THR A 69 20.60 4.18 4.80
C THR A 69 20.70 5.09 6.03
N ASN A 70 21.71 6.00 6.02
CA ASN A 70 21.98 6.86 7.17
C ASN A 70 20.97 8.01 7.29
N THR A 71 20.47 8.50 6.16
CA THR A 71 19.45 9.56 6.09
C THR A 71 18.18 9.04 5.45
N HIS A 72 17.06 9.74 5.64
CA HIS A 72 15.78 9.40 5.00
C HIS A 72 15.90 9.37 3.47
N GLU A 73 16.58 10.33 2.86
CA GLU A 73 16.78 10.41 1.42
C GLU A 73 17.61 9.23 0.89
N GLU A 74 18.72 8.92 1.53
CA GLU A 74 19.57 7.76 1.18
C GLU A 74 18.82 6.44 1.35
N TYR A 75 18.04 6.31 2.42
CA TYR A 75 17.18 5.17 2.65
C TYR A 75 16.16 5.00 1.51
N MET A 76 15.41 6.04 1.15
CA MET A 76 14.43 5.99 0.06
C MET A 76 15.09 5.66 -1.28
N LYS A 77 16.25 6.22 -1.57
CA LYS A 77 17.04 5.93 -2.77
C LYS A 77 17.48 4.46 -2.81
N THR A 78 17.92 3.91 -1.69
CA THR A 78 18.32 2.50 -1.58
C THR A 78 17.13 1.57 -1.81
N LEU A 79 15.95 1.88 -1.26
CA LEU A 79 14.72 1.13 -1.49
C LEU A 79 14.29 1.19 -2.96
N ALA A 80 14.34 2.37 -3.59
CA ALA A 80 14.05 2.54 -5.01
C ALA A 80 14.96 1.69 -5.88
N PHE A 81 16.27 1.65 -5.59
CA PHE A 81 17.21 0.78 -6.29
C PHE A 81 16.81 -0.69 -6.20
N ALA A 82 16.51 -1.17 -5.00
CA ALA A 82 16.10 -2.57 -4.80
C ALA A 82 14.84 -2.92 -5.60
N ARG A 83 13.82 -2.04 -5.62
CA ARG A 83 12.60 -2.23 -6.41
C ARG A 83 12.87 -2.32 -7.91
N ILE A 84 13.69 -1.39 -8.43
CA ILE A 84 14.07 -1.35 -9.85
C ILE A 84 14.79 -2.63 -10.24
N ILE A 85 15.76 -3.09 -9.45
CA ILE A 85 16.50 -4.33 -9.74
C ILE A 85 15.56 -5.55 -9.68
N GLY A 86 14.64 -5.62 -8.72
CA GLY A 86 13.65 -6.69 -8.63
C GLY A 86 12.78 -6.79 -9.88
N LEU A 87 12.30 -5.67 -10.41
CA LEU A 87 11.55 -5.66 -11.68
C LEU A 87 12.45 -5.96 -12.89
N LEU A 88 13.68 -5.43 -12.92
CA LEU A 88 14.60 -5.63 -14.03
C LEU A 88 14.94 -7.10 -14.27
N ILE A 89 15.07 -7.90 -13.23
CA ILE A 89 15.37 -9.35 -13.35
C ILE A 89 14.18 -10.19 -13.80
N THR A 90 12.95 -9.65 -13.74
CA THR A 90 11.71 -10.31 -14.16
C THR A 90 11.19 -9.73 -15.49
N ASP A 91 10.55 -8.56 -15.45
CA ASP A 91 9.96 -7.88 -16.61
C ASP A 91 10.88 -6.79 -17.20
N GLY A 92 12.19 -6.93 -17.05
CA GLY A 92 13.15 -6.05 -17.68
C GLY A 92 13.97 -6.75 -18.77
N HIS A 93 14.62 -5.93 -19.60
CA HIS A 93 15.63 -6.36 -20.57
C HIS A 93 16.93 -5.61 -20.32
N MET A 94 18.06 -6.31 -20.41
CA MET A 94 19.38 -5.72 -20.27
C MET A 94 20.30 -6.24 -21.37
N ASN A 95 20.96 -5.30 -22.07
CA ASN A 95 22.01 -5.58 -23.02
C ASN A 95 23.32 -4.89 -22.55
N VAL A 96 24.26 -5.69 -22.10
CA VAL A 96 25.53 -5.18 -21.56
C VAL A 96 26.42 -4.59 -22.65
N LYS A 97 26.39 -5.15 -23.90
CA LYS A 97 27.20 -4.66 -25.02
C LYS A 97 26.80 -3.25 -25.43
N ASP A 98 25.49 -3.02 -25.55
CA ASP A 98 24.94 -1.74 -26.00
C ASP A 98 24.66 -0.80 -24.83
N LYS A 99 24.86 -1.27 -23.58
CA LYS A 99 24.61 -0.50 -22.33
C LYS A 99 23.17 -0.01 -22.23
N ILE A 100 22.23 -0.86 -22.63
CA ILE A 100 20.78 -0.58 -22.60
C ILE A 100 20.14 -1.42 -21.52
N ALA A 101 19.28 -0.79 -20.71
CA ALA A 101 18.36 -1.47 -19.83
C ALA A 101 16.96 -0.86 -20.00
N SER A 102 15.95 -1.72 -20.09
CA SER A 102 14.55 -1.33 -20.30
C SER A 102 13.65 -2.12 -19.37
N LEU A 103 12.54 -1.51 -18.96
CA LEU A 103 11.53 -2.09 -18.08
C LEU A 103 10.19 -2.08 -18.82
N PHE A 104 9.41 -3.15 -18.67
CA PHE A 104 8.14 -3.33 -19.35
C PHE A 104 7.01 -3.22 -18.32
N LEU A 105 6.05 -2.32 -18.56
CA LEU A 105 4.98 -1.98 -17.65
C LEU A 105 3.63 -2.07 -18.34
N GLY A 106 2.59 -2.45 -17.59
CA GLY A 106 1.24 -2.63 -18.12
C GLY A 106 0.33 -1.41 -17.99
N HIS A 107 0.69 -0.42 -17.17
CA HIS A 107 -0.19 0.70 -16.84
C HIS A 107 0.59 2.00 -16.61
N MET A 108 -0.03 3.15 -16.96
CA MET A 108 0.62 4.45 -16.85
C MET A 108 0.94 4.86 -15.40
N ILE A 109 0.13 4.44 -14.43
CA ILE A 109 0.42 4.66 -13.00
C ILE A 109 1.76 4.01 -12.60
N ASP A 110 2.03 2.82 -13.12
CA ASP A 110 3.28 2.10 -12.87
C ASP A 110 4.48 2.83 -13.51
N VAL A 111 4.26 3.43 -14.69
CA VAL A 111 5.27 4.29 -15.35
C VAL A 111 5.61 5.49 -14.47
N TYR A 112 4.63 6.22 -13.96
CA TYR A 112 4.89 7.34 -13.07
C TYR A 112 5.66 6.92 -11.82
N SER A 113 5.27 5.81 -11.19
CA SER A 113 5.94 5.30 -9.99
C SER A 113 7.41 4.99 -10.24
N ILE A 114 7.73 4.35 -11.38
CA ILE A 114 9.12 4.00 -11.69
C ILE A 114 9.95 5.20 -12.12
N LEU A 115 9.34 6.20 -12.77
CA LEU A 115 10.01 7.43 -13.14
C LEU A 115 10.41 8.25 -11.91
N GLU A 116 9.56 8.32 -10.89
CA GLU A 116 9.90 8.97 -9.61
C GLU A 116 11.11 8.28 -8.95
N ASP A 117 11.13 6.95 -8.93
CA ASP A 117 12.26 6.21 -8.38
C ASP A 117 13.56 6.42 -9.20
N ILE A 118 13.48 6.47 -10.52
CA ILE A 118 14.65 6.73 -11.38
C ILE A 118 15.18 8.16 -11.21
N LYS A 119 14.32 9.15 -10.99
CA LYS A 119 14.74 10.54 -10.71
C LYS A 119 15.66 10.67 -9.51
N MET A 120 15.57 9.78 -8.52
CA MET A 120 16.50 9.76 -7.38
C MET A 120 17.98 9.53 -7.78
N PHE A 121 18.23 9.01 -8.98
CA PHE A 121 19.57 8.68 -9.49
C PHE A 121 20.05 9.61 -10.59
N CYS A 122 19.16 10.22 -11.35
CA CYS A 122 19.49 11.09 -12.46
C CYS A 122 18.38 12.10 -12.76
N GLU A 123 18.79 13.36 -13.00
CA GLU A 123 17.91 14.46 -13.37
C GLU A 123 17.55 14.49 -14.87
N SER A 124 18.05 13.53 -15.67
CA SER A 124 17.84 13.55 -17.12
C SER A 124 16.41 13.24 -17.52
N GLN A 125 15.94 13.90 -18.58
CA GLN A 125 14.70 13.53 -19.24
C GLN A 125 14.73 12.07 -19.68
N GLN A 126 13.62 11.37 -19.44
CA GLN A 126 13.52 9.94 -19.73
C GLN A 126 12.61 9.74 -20.93
N THR A 127 12.98 8.81 -21.77
CA THR A 127 12.18 8.42 -22.92
C THR A 127 11.30 7.23 -22.57
N ASN A 128 9.99 7.42 -22.73
CA ASN A 128 8.98 6.37 -22.57
C ASN A 128 8.39 6.07 -23.93
N PHE A 129 8.11 4.81 -24.20
CA PHE A 129 7.49 4.37 -25.43
C PHE A 129 6.26 3.53 -25.14
N VAL A 130 5.26 3.59 -26.01
CA VAL A 130 4.08 2.72 -25.97
C VAL A 130 4.09 1.82 -27.19
N ILE A 131 4.13 0.51 -27.00
CA ILE A 131 4.05 -0.46 -28.08
C ILE A 131 2.94 -1.46 -27.75
N LYS A 132 1.89 -1.53 -28.56
CA LYS A 132 0.79 -2.52 -28.43
C LYS A 132 0.23 -2.64 -27.00
N ASN A 133 -0.10 -1.54 -26.35
CA ASN A 133 -0.60 -1.48 -24.97
C ASN A 133 0.44 -1.85 -23.88
N LEU A 134 1.72 -1.79 -24.20
CA LEU A 134 2.81 -1.97 -23.27
C LEU A 134 3.63 -0.69 -23.19
N PHE A 135 3.93 -0.25 -21.99
CA PHE A 135 4.83 0.88 -21.75
C PHE A 135 6.26 0.37 -21.57
N ILE A 136 7.18 0.95 -22.30
CA ILE A 136 8.61 0.65 -22.17
C ILE A 136 9.29 1.86 -21.58
N VAL A 137 9.93 1.69 -20.42
CA VAL A 137 10.74 2.72 -19.77
C VAL A 137 12.21 2.36 -19.92
N ARG A 138 12.97 3.19 -20.62
CA ARG A 138 14.43 3.05 -20.70
C ARG A 138 15.08 3.63 -19.45
N ILE A 139 15.92 2.85 -18.82
CA ILE A 139 16.76 3.32 -17.73
C ILE A 139 17.87 4.20 -18.31
N PRO A 140 18.09 5.44 -17.82
CA PRO A 140 19.12 6.33 -18.35
C PRO A 140 20.51 5.69 -18.35
N ALA A 141 21.29 5.94 -19.40
CA ALA A 141 22.60 5.32 -19.61
C ALA A 141 23.55 5.52 -18.40
N LYS A 142 23.45 6.66 -17.71
CA LYS A 142 24.23 6.94 -16.50
C LYS A 142 23.94 5.90 -15.40
N LEU A 143 22.68 5.55 -15.17
CA LEU A 143 22.27 4.55 -14.18
C LEU A 143 22.52 3.13 -14.70
N THR A 144 22.21 2.86 -15.98
CA THR A 144 22.48 1.56 -16.63
C THR A 144 23.93 1.14 -16.52
N ASN A 145 24.88 2.06 -16.77
CA ASN A 145 26.31 1.81 -16.64
C ASN A 145 26.75 1.40 -15.23
N GLN A 146 26.02 1.81 -14.21
CA GLN A 146 26.26 1.38 -12.83
C GLN A 146 25.62 0.01 -12.56
N ILE A 147 24.36 -0.16 -12.96
CA ILE A 147 23.61 -1.41 -12.76
C ILE A 147 24.32 -2.62 -13.41
N ILE A 148 24.92 -2.44 -14.59
CA ILE A 148 25.65 -3.51 -15.30
C ILE A 148 26.83 -4.06 -14.45
N GLN A 149 27.38 -3.27 -13.54
CA GLN A 149 28.48 -3.67 -12.66
C GLN A 149 28.03 -4.48 -11.44
N LEU A 150 26.70 -4.63 -11.23
CA LEU A 150 26.17 -5.35 -10.08
C LEU A 150 26.36 -6.85 -10.27
N PRO A 151 27.06 -7.56 -9.35
CA PRO A 151 27.22 -9.01 -9.43
C PRO A 151 25.89 -9.75 -9.38
N GLY A 152 25.76 -10.76 -10.22
CA GLY A 152 24.55 -11.58 -10.30
C GLY A 152 23.47 -11.07 -11.27
N LEU A 153 23.69 -9.96 -11.98
CA LEU A 153 22.81 -9.54 -13.08
C LEU A 153 23.29 -10.12 -14.40
N LEU A 154 22.36 -10.72 -15.15
CA LEU A 154 22.63 -11.38 -16.41
C LEU A 154 22.04 -10.61 -17.58
N SER A 155 22.76 -10.61 -18.70
CA SER A 155 22.35 -10.00 -19.97
C SER A 155 21.68 -11.02 -20.90
N GLY A 156 20.81 -10.54 -21.78
CA GLY A 156 20.18 -11.31 -22.81
C GLY A 156 18.82 -11.90 -22.45
N ARG A 157 18.39 -12.92 -23.18
CA ARG A 157 17.04 -13.49 -23.08
C ARG A 157 16.85 -14.25 -21.76
N LYS A 158 15.88 -13.86 -20.94
CA LYS A 158 15.61 -14.41 -19.60
C LYS A 158 15.49 -15.93 -19.53
N VAL A 159 14.86 -16.55 -20.54
CA VAL A 159 14.66 -18.00 -20.59
C VAL A 159 15.98 -18.78 -20.69
N ASN A 160 17.00 -18.19 -21.34
CA ASN A 160 18.31 -18.79 -21.56
C ASN A 160 19.35 -18.39 -20.51
N GLN A 161 18.95 -17.69 -19.47
CA GLN A 161 19.83 -17.28 -18.38
C GLN A 161 19.79 -18.28 -17.22
N THR A 162 20.92 -18.49 -16.58
CA THR A 162 21.00 -19.21 -15.30
C THR A 162 20.04 -18.58 -14.29
N GLY A 163 19.33 -19.40 -13.53
CA GLY A 163 18.50 -18.92 -12.43
C GLY A 163 19.37 -18.44 -11.29
N MET A 164 19.40 -17.12 -11.05
CA MET A 164 20.16 -16.56 -9.94
C MET A 164 19.58 -15.21 -9.50
N LEU A 165 19.83 -14.85 -8.26
CA LEU A 165 19.54 -13.54 -7.69
C LEU A 165 20.83 -12.71 -7.56
N PRO A 166 20.74 -11.37 -7.55
CA PRO A 166 21.89 -10.51 -7.28
C PRO A 166 22.54 -10.82 -5.92
N GLU A 167 23.87 -10.83 -5.87
CA GLU A 167 24.60 -11.27 -4.68
C GLU A 167 24.27 -10.44 -3.43
N PHE A 168 24.06 -9.13 -3.58
CA PHE A 168 23.78 -8.24 -2.45
C PHE A 168 22.50 -8.61 -1.70
N ILE A 169 21.51 -9.20 -2.39
CA ILE A 169 20.24 -9.58 -1.76
C ILE A 169 20.34 -10.90 -1.00
N LEU A 170 21.32 -11.72 -1.36
CA LEU A 170 21.61 -13.00 -0.71
C LEU A 170 22.54 -12.84 0.50
N ASP A 171 23.17 -11.68 0.65
CA ASP A 171 23.99 -11.38 1.84
C ASP A 171 23.14 -11.49 3.11
N GLU A 172 23.64 -12.24 4.09
CA GLU A 172 22.96 -12.39 5.39
C GLU A 172 22.73 -11.06 6.10
N LYS A 173 23.60 -10.08 5.86
CA LYS A 173 23.52 -8.72 6.41
C LYS A 173 22.54 -7.83 5.66
N CYS A 174 21.97 -8.29 4.52
CA CYS A 174 21.01 -7.47 3.79
C CYS A 174 19.75 -7.24 4.64
N PRO A 175 19.39 -5.97 4.93
CA PRO A 175 18.26 -5.64 5.79
C PRO A 175 16.91 -6.01 5.17
N ARG A 176 15.95 -6.38 6.03
CA ARG A 176 14.59 -6.73 5.61
C ARG A 176 13.91 -5.70 4.71
N PRO A 177 13.98 -4.38 4.97
CA PRO A 177 13.35 -3.39 4.10
C PRO A 177 13.85 -3.45 2.65
N ILE A 178 15.15 -3.68 2.44
CA ILE A 178 15.74 -3.80 1.10
C ILE A 178 15.27 -5.08 0.42
N ILE A 179 15.24 -6.20 1.15
CA ILE A 179 14.72 -7.49 0.66
C ILE A 179 13.25 -7.35 0.28
N ARG A 180 12.44 -6.69 1.12
CA ARG A 180 11.02 -6.43 0.87
C ARG A 180 10.80 -5.70 -0.46
N GLU A 181 11.52 -4.61 -0.69
CA GLU A 181 11.35 -3.82 -1.90
C GLU A 181 11.84 -4.56 -3.14
N PHE A 182 12.92 -5.30 -3.04
CA PHE A 182 13.40 -6.17 -4.10
C PHE A 182 12.37 -7.25 -4.48
N LEU A 183 11.83 -7.96 -3.49
CA LEU A 183 10.78 -8.95 -3.69
C LEU A 183 9.52 -8.32 -4.28
N GLY A 184 9.12 -7.14 -3.79
CA GLY A 184 7.98 -6.39 -4.32
C GLY A 184 8.13 -6.08 -5.81
N GLY A 185 9.30 -5.64 -6.26
CA GLY A 185 9.63 -5.46 -7.67
C GLY A 185 9.59 -6.77 -8.47
N MET A 186 10.18 -7.82 -7.91
CA MET A 186 10.20 -9.16 -8.51
C MET A 186 8.79 -9.73 -8.71
N PHE A 187 7.96 -9.70 -7.68
CA PHE A 187 6.57 -10.14 -7.75
C PHE A 187 5.72 -9.23 -8.65
N GLY A 188 6.04 -7.94 -8.72
CA GLY A 188 5.45 -7.01 -9.68
C GLY A 188 5.57 -7.50 -11.12
N GLY A 189 6.74 -8.03 -11.50
CA GLY A 189 6.98 -8.67 -12.80
C GLY A 189 6.33 -10.06 -12.91
N ASP A 190 7.04 -11.11 -12.52
CA ASP A 190 6.66 -12.53 -12.72
C ASP A 190 5.70 -13.11 -11.65
N GLY A 191 5.28 -12.31 -10.65
CA GLY A 191 4.30 -12.74 -9.66
C GLY A 191 2.88 -12.80 -10.23
N HIS A 192 2.07 -13.69 -9.67
CA HIS A 192 0.64 -13.82 -9.97
C HIS A 192 -0.16 -13.43 -8.73
N THR A 193 -1.13 -12.55 -8.92
CA THR A 193 -2.03 -12.10 -7.87
C THR A 193 -3.22 -13.06 -7.71
N CYS A 194 -4.12 -12.75 -6.79
CA CYS A 194 -5.37 -13.48 -6.58
C CYS A 194 -6.20 -13.56 -7.86
N VAL A 195 -6.81 -14.70 -8.11
CA VAL A 195 -7.78 -14.92 -9.19
C VAL A 195 -9.00 -15.67 -8.65
N LEU A 196 -10.16 -15.41 -9.26
CA LEU A 196 -11.38 -16.15 -8.97
C LEU A 196 -11.39 -17.45 -9.76
N GLY A 197 -11.26 -18.57 -9.05
CA GLY A 197 -11.28 -19.92 -9.60
C GLY A 197 -12.67 -20.52 -9.67
N MET A 198 -12.89 -21.37 -10.67
CA MET A 198 -14.13 -22.12 -10.83
C MET A 198 -14.11 -23.38 -9.96
N HIS A 199 -15.11 -23.57 -9.12
CA HIS A 199 -15.35 -24.79 -8.37
C HIS A 199 -16.82 -25.21 -8.53
N ARG A 200 -17.07 -26.44 -9.01
CA ARG A 200 -18.43 -26.96 -9.27
C ARG A 200 -19.33 -26.02 -10.09
N GLY A 201 -18.75 -25.34 -11.06
CA GLY A 201 -19.47 -24.40 -11.95
C GLY A 201 -19.73 -23.01 -11.35
N LYS A 202 -19.17 -22.69 -10.18
CA LYS A 202 -19.27 -21.36 -9.54
C LYS A 202 -17.87 -20.77 -9.31
N ARG A 203 -17.77 -19.44 -9.34
CA ARG A 203 -16.53 -18.69 -9.03
C ARG A 203 -16.44 -18.42 -7.53
N ASP A 204 -16.37 -19.46 -6.72
CA ASP A 204 -16.36 -19.37 -5.26
C ASP A 204 -14.99 -19.61 -4.63
N LEU A 205 -13.97 -19.93 -5.42
CA LEU A 205 -12.61 -20.05 -4.96
C LEU A 205 -11.80 -18.79 -5.26
N LEU A 206 -11.12 -18.27 -4.24
CA LEU A 206 -10.09 -17.26 -4.41
C LEU A 206 -8.73 -17.96 -4.32
N SER A 207 -7.87 -17.80 -5.35
CA SER A 207 -6.48 -18.27 -5.28
C SER A 207 -5.62 -17.31 -4.47
N SER A 208 -4.51 -17.80 -3.94
CA SER A 208 -3.50 -16.98 -3.31
C SER A 208 -2.45 -16.49 -4.33
N VAL A 209 -1.46 -15.74 -3.83
CA VAL A 209 -0.33 -15.24 -4.61
C VAL A 209 0.61 -16.39 -4.97
N SER A 210 1.18 -16.33 -6.15
CA SER A 210 2.24 -17.24 -6.59
C SER A 210 3.30 -16.51 -7.42
N PHE A 211 4.45 -17.13 -7.57
CA PHE A 211 5.55 -16.64 -8.41
C PHE A 211 5.99 -17.77 -9.34
N SER A 212 6.13 -17.51 -10.63
CA SER A 212 6.55 -18.55 -11.56
C SER A 212 7.54 -18.03 -12.60
N GLN A 213 8.55 -18.85 -12.87
CA GLN A 213 9.49 -18.60 -13.96
C GLN A 213 9.71 -19.85 -14.82
N THR A 214 10.04 -19.60 -16.08
CA THR A 214 10.35 -20.64 -17.08
C THR A 214 11.76 -20.42 -17.60
N LYS A 215 12.56 -21.49 -17.63
CA LYS A 215 13.92 -21.52 -18.19
C LYS A 215 14.05 -22.67 -19.17
N THR A 216 15.10 -22.66 -20.00
CA THR A 216 15.51 -23.85 -20.74
C THR A 216 15.88 -24.97 -19.78
N TYR A 217 15.69 -26.21 -20.21
CA TYR A 217 15.86 -27.38 -19.34
C TYR A 217 17.27 -27.52 -18.74
N GLU A 218 18.28 -27.02 -19.43
CA GLU A 218 19.68 -27.00 -18.94
C GLU A 218 19.86 -26.18 -17.66
N HIS A 219 19.00 -25.18 -17.42
CA HIS A 219 19.03 -24.31 -16.25
C HIS A 219 18.09 -24.75 -15.11
N ARG A 220 17.58 -26.00 -15.12
CA ARG A 220 16.62 -26.49 -14.14
C ARG A 220 17.15 -26.45 -12.70
N GLU A 221 18.41 -26.84 -12.50
CA GLU A 221 19.01 -26.88 -11.15
C GLU A 221 19.23 -25.49 -10.58
N SER A 222 19.72 -24.58 -11.40
CA SER A 222 19.90 -23.18 -10.98
C SER A 222 18.56 -22.48 -10.71
N LEU A 223 17.51 -22.80 -11.48
CA LEU A 223 16.17 -22.28 -11.23
C LEU A 223 15.62 -22.82 -9.90
N GLN A 224 15.85 -24.10 -9.59
CA GLN A 224 15.45 -24.70 -8.31
C GLN A 224 16.14 -24.00 -7.14
N SER A 225 17.46 -23.81 -7.20
CA SER A 225 18.23 -23.09 -6.18
C SER A 225 17.74 -21.64 -5.99
N MET A 226 17.49 -20.93 -7.08
CA MET A 226 16.94 -19.57 -7.02
C MET A 226 15.58 -19.52 -6.31
N PHE A 227 14.69 -20.50 -6.53
CA PHE A 227 13.40 -20.57 -5.85
C PHE A 227 13.53 -20.87 -4.36
N GLU A 228 14.49 -21.70 -3.97
CA GLU A 228 14.82 -21.95 -2.56
C GLU A 228 15.36 -20.68 -1.89
N ASP A 229 16.16 -19.89 -2.58
CA ASP A 229 16.63 -18.60 -2.08
C ASP A 229 15.48 -17.59 -1.94
N ILE A 230 14.55 -17.53 -2.90
CA ILE A 230 13.32 -16.72 -2.78
C ILE A 230 12.51 -17.13 -1.53
N GLN A 231 12.39 -18.44 -1.24
CA GLN A 231 11.71 -18.91 -0.02
C GLN A 231 12.40 -18.42 1.25
N LYS A 232 13.74 -18.45 1.29
CA LYS A 232 14.52 -17.92 2.43
C LYS A 232 14.31 -16.42 2.61
N LEU A 233 14.31 -15.65 1.51
CA LEU A 233 14.07 -14.20 1.53
C LEU A 233 12.65 -13.86 1.99
N LEU A 234 11.64 -14.60 1.52
CA LEU A 234 10.26 -14.49 1.98
C LEU A 234 10.15 -14.75 3.49
N ALA A 235 10.82 -15.80 3.98
CA ALA A 235 10.85 -16.15 5.40
C ALA A 235 11.51 -15.04 6.25
N LYS A 236 12.60 -14.41 5.77
CA LYS A 236 13.21 -13.23 6.42
C LYS A 236 12.20 -12.06 6.54
N CYS A 237 11.31 -11.89 5.56
CA CYS A 237 10.22 -10.92 5.61
C CYS A 237 8.99 -11.39 6.40
N GLY A 238 9.04 -12.57 7.04
CA GLY A 238 7.95 -13.12 7.84
C GLY A 238 6.81 -13.72 7.01
N ILE A 239 7.10 -14.20 5.79
CA ILE A 239 6.20 -14.98 4.96
C ILE A 239 6.67 -16.44 4.98
N HIS A 240 5.91 -17.29 5.63
CA HIS A 240 6.28 -18.67 5.91
C HIS A 240 5.42 -19.69 5.14
N SER A 241 5.78 -20.96 5.24
CA SER A 241 5.00 -22.08 4.69
C SER A 241 4.76 -22.02 3.17
N THR A 242 5.64 -21.33 2.43
CA THR A 242 5.60 -21.31 0.97
C THR A 242 5.99 -22.67 0.39
N THR A 243 5.39 -23.06 -0.73
CA THR A 243 5.64 -24.36 -1.36
C THR A 243 6.05 -24.22 -2.82
N ILE A 244 7.13 -24.91 -3.21
CA ILE A 244 7.52 -25.04 -4.61
C ILE A 244 6.74 -26.22 -5.19
N GLN A 245 5.93 -25.95 -6.22
CA GLN A 245 5.14 -26.99 -6.88
C GLN A 245 6.03 -27.90 -7.71
N LYS A 246 5.50 -29.11 -8.00
CA LYS A 246 6.14 -30.02 -8.97
C LYS A 246 6.35 -29.31 -10.29
N PRO A 247 7.55 -29.41 -10.87
CA PRO A 247 7.89 -28.70 -12.08
C PRO A 247 7.01 -29.14 -13.26
N LYS A 248 6.72 -28.17 -14.14
CA LYS A 248 6.09 -28.46 -15.43
C LYS A 248 7.15 -28.43 -16.51
N GLU A 249 7.24 -29.53 -17.25
CA GLU A 249 8.08 -29.63 -18.44
C GLU A 249 7.19 -29.48 -19.68
N THR A 250 7.56 -28.55 -20.55
CA THR A 250 6.87 -28.33 -21.82
C THR A 250 7.90 -28.19 -22.94
N SER A 251 7.53 -28.57 -24.17
CA SER A 251 8.34 -28.27 -25.33
C SER A 251 8.02 -26.87 -25.85
N PHE A 252 9.02 -26.07 -26.18
CA PHE A 252 8.79 -24.84 -26.92
C PHE A 252 8.19 -25.18 -28.30
N SER A 253 6.93 -24.87 -28.49
CA SER A 253 6.30 -24.96 -29.82
C SER A 253 6.88 -23.84 -30.68
N LYS A 254 7.94 -24.14 -31.41
CA LYS A 254 8.36 -23.32 -32.54
C LYS A 254 7.53 -23.72 -33.74
N ASN A 255 6.76 -22.79 -34.25
CA ASN A 255 6.03 -22.81 -35.52
C ASN A 255 5.44 -24.17 -35.94
N LYS A 256 4.13 -24.20 -36.21
CA LYS A 256 3.33 -25.34 -36.71
C LYS A 256 3.91 -26.11 -37.91
N TYR A 257 5.08 -25.75 -38.43
CA TYR A 257 5.64 -26.25 -39.70
C TYR A 257 7.05 -26.83 -39.62
N GLN A 258 7.69 -26.90 -38.44
CA GLN A 258 8.97 -27.59 -38.30
C GLN A 258 8.84 -28.71 -37.26
N LEU A 259 8.77 -29.94 -37.75
CA LEU A 259 9.03 -31.17 -37.01
C LEU A 259 10.50 -31.14 -36.55
N GLN A 260 10.75 -30.58 -35.38
CA GLN A 260 12.05 -30.71 -34.72
C GLN A 260 11.98 -31.81 -33.65
N ASP A 261 13.07 -32.55 -33.58
CA ASP A 261 13.27 -33.70 -32.71
C ASP A 261 12.82 -33.39 -31.26
N LYS A 262 11.84 -34.13 -30.73
CA LYS A 262 11.31 -33.98 -29.37
C LYS A 262 12.35 -34.28 -28.30
N ASN A 263 13.50 -34.81 -28.69
CA ASN A 263 14.58 -35.26 -27.80
C ASN A 263 15.70 -34.22 -27.60
N ASP A 264 15.66 -33.09 -28.32
CA ASP A 264 16.67 -32.06 -28.18
C ASP A 264 16.39 -31.26 -26.89
N ALA A 265 17.29 -31.32 -25.91
CA ALA A 265 17.21 -30.64 -24.64
C ALA A 265 17.08 -29.11 -24.78
N SER A 266 17.60 -28.54 -25.87
CA SER A 266 17.50 -27.10 -26.18
C SER A 266 16.06 -26.63 -26.49
N ASN A 267 15.16 -27.57 -26.83
CA ASN A 267 13.75 -27.31 -27.15
C ASN A 267 12.80 -27.57 -25.98
N ARG A 268 13.32 -27.99 -24.83
CA ARG A 268 12.52 -28.24 -23.62
C ARG A 268 12.60 -27.07 -22.67
N SER A 269 11.46 -26.70 -22.11
CA SER A 269 11.37 -25.69 -21.05
C SER A 269 10.99 -26.32 -19.72
N PHE A 270 11.51 -25.73 -18.67
CA PHE A 270 11.29 -26.13 -17.29
C PHE A 270 10.69 -24.95 -16.53
N GLN A 271 9.47 -25.11 -16.03
CA GLN A 271 8.75 -24.09 -15.25
C GLN A 271 8.62 -24.52 -13.80
N LEU A 272 9.00 -23.64 -12.89
CA LEU A 272 8.70 -23.73 -11.46
C LEU A 272 7.66 -22.68 -11.06
N THR A 273 6.87 -23.05 -10.06
CA THR A 273 5.91 -22.14 -9.43
C THR A 273 6.03 -22.25 -7.91
N LEU A 274 6.24 -21.12 -7.27
CA LEU A 274 6.21 -20.96 -5.82
C LEU A 274 4.82 -20.48 -5.43
N HIS A 275 4.16 -21.17 -4.52
CA HIS A 275 2.86 -20.81 -3.97
C HIS A 275 2.96 -20.29 -2.55
N LEU A 276 2.23 -19.20 -2.29
CA LEU A 276 1.96 -18.72 -0.93
C LEU A 276 0.62 -19.31 -0.46
N PRO A 277 0.53 -19.90 0.73
CA PRO A 277 -0.77 -20.33 1.25
C PRO A 277 -1.68 -19.15 1.56
N MET A 278 -2.99 -19.38 1.59
CA MET A 278 -4.00 -18.34 1.81
C MET A 278 -3.84 -17.59 3.14
N GLU A 279 -3.26 -18.23 4.14
CA GLU A 279 -2.95 -17.64 5.45
C GLU A 279 -1.85 -16.57 5.35
N GLN A 280 -1.03 -16.63 4.30
CA GLN A 280 0.04 -15.66 4.04
C GLN A 280 -0.39 -14.50 3.14
N LEU A 281 -1.65 -14.46 2.71
CA LEU A 281 -2.14 -13.42 1.79
C LEU A 281 -2.11 -12.03 2.44
N ILE A 282 -2.63 -11.91 3.68
CA ILE A 282 -2.61 -10.66 4.45
C ILE A 282 -1.16 -10.26 4.79
N PRO A 283 -0.33 -11.12 5.40
CA PRO A 283 1.07 -10.80 5.64
C PRO A 283 1.84 -10.39 4.38
N PHE A 284 1.60 -11.03 3.23
CA PHE A 284 2.23 -10.65 1.98
C PHE A 284 1.84 -9.24 1.53
N SER A 285 0.55 -8.90 1.58
CA SER A 285 0.08 -7.56 1.23
C SER A 285 0.67 -6.48 2.16
N GLU A 286 0.71 -6.73 3.46
CA GLU A 286 1.16 -5.76 4.46
C GLU A 286 2.69 -5.60 4.49
N LYS A 287 3.45 -6.64 4.13
CA LYS A 287 4.91 -6.63 4.27
C LYS A 287 5.64 -6.48 2.94
N ILE A 288 5.13 -7.02 1.83
CA ILE A 288 5.82 -7.05 0.54
C ILE A 288 4.96 -6.36 -0.53
N GLY A 289 3.83 -6.95 -0.91
CA GLY A 289 2.95 -6.48 -1.98
C GLY A 289 3.59 -6.56 -3.37
N PHE A 290 2.93 -5.96 -4.35
CA PHE A 290 3.45 -5.80 -5.72
C PHE A 290 3.94 -4.38 -5.91
N ARG A 291 5.12 -4.19 -6.51
CA ARG A 291 5.62 -2.88 -6.92
C ARG A 291 5.53 -2.76 -8.44
N TYR A 292 5.24 -1.57 -8.93
CA TYR A 292 5.11 -1.24 -10.36
C TYR A 292 4.09 -2.12 -11.11
N CYS A 293 3.04 -2.57 -10.42
CA CYS A 293 1.99 -3.37 -11.02
C CYS A 293 0.64 -3.13 -10.34
N CYS A 294 -0.01 -2.02 -10.69
CA CYS A 294 -1.24 -1.56 -10.03
C CYS A 294 -2.39 -2.57 -10.14
N HIS A 295 -2.58 -3.22 -11.30
CA HIS A 295 -3.64 -4.21 -11.48
C HIS A 295 -3.48 -5.46 -10.60
N LYS A 296 -2.22 -5.91 -10.31
CA LYS A 296 -1.99 -6.99 -9.35
C LYS A 296 -2.28 -6.54 -7.93
N SER A 297 -1.86 -5.32 -7.59
CA SER A 297 -2.13 -4.72 -6.28
C SER A 297 -3.62 -4.56 -5.99
N GLN A 298 -4.42 -4.16 -7.00
CA GLN A 298 -5.89 -4.08 -6.87
C GLN A 298 -6.53 -5.41 -6.51
N ARG A 299 -6.20 -6.46 -7.29
CA ARG A 299 -6.73 -7.80 -7.05
C ARG A 299 -6.27 -8.35 -5.70
N LEU A 300 -5.02 -8.07 -5.33
CA LEU A 300 -4.49 -8.44 -4.01
C LEU A 300 -5.31 -7.79 -2.91
N GLU A 301 -5.56 -6.48 -2.99
CA GLU A 301 -6.30 -5.73 -1.96
C GLU A 301 -7.74 -6.24 -1.80
N ALA A 302 -8.43 -6.49 -2.92
CA ALA A 302 -9.77 -7.09 -2.89
C ALA A 302 -9.74 -8.50 -2.29
N GLY A 303 -8.74 -9.31 -2.64
CA GLY A 303 -8.53 -10.64 -2.05
C GLY A 303 -8.25 -10.60 -0.55
N VAL A 304 -7.44 -9.64 -0.12
CA VAL A 304 -7.13 -9.37 1.29
C VAL A 304 -8.39 -8.96 2.06
N SER A 305 -9.23 -8.07 1.51
CA SER A 305 -10.50 -7.68 2.12
C SER A 305 -11.41 -8.89 2.34
N TYR A 306 -11.55 -9.77 1.34
CA TYR A 306 -12.31 -11.01 1.50
C TYR A 306 -11.71 -11.95 2.56
N ARG A 307 -10.39 -12.06 2.61
CA ARG A 307 -9.69 -12.88 3.61
C ARG A 307 -9.88 -12.31 5.02
N ARG A 308 -9.74 -10.99 5.19
CA ARG A 308 -9.98 -10.30 6.47
C ARG A 308 -11.40 -10.49 6.95
N LEU A 309 -12.40 -10.30 6.07
CA LEU A 309 -13.79 -10.58 6.40
C LEU A 309 -13.95 -12.00 6.95
N ARG A 310 -13.39 -13.00 6.26
CA ARG A 310 -13.47 -14.38 6.66
C ARG A 310 -12.83 -14.65 8.03
N GLU A 311 -11.65 -14.10 8.28
CA GLU A 311 -10.94 -14.24 9.56
C GLU A 311 -11.72 -13.57 10.69
N GLU A 312 -12.24 -12.37 10.46
CA GLU A 312 -12.99 -11.64 11.46
C GLU A 312 -14.31 -12.34 11.79
N VAL A 313 -15.02 -12.86 10.79
CA VAL A 313 -16.24 -13.66 11.03
C VAL A 313 -15.91 -14.93 11.82
N CYS A 314 -14.83 -15.64 11.50
CA CYS A 314 -14.37 -16.79 12.30
C CYS A 314 -14.04 -16.38 13.74
N ARG A 315 -13.36 -15.25 13.95
CA ARG A 315 -13.04 -14.71 15.26
C ARG A 315 -14.33 -14.42 16.07
N GLN A 316 -15.29 -13.76 15.45
CA GLN A 316 -16.57 -13.46 16.09
C GLN A 316 -17.37 -14.72 16.42
N HIS A 317 -17.37 -15.73 15.53
CA HIS A 317 -17.98 -17.02 15.81
C HIS A 317 -17.36 -17.72 17.03
N ASN A 318 -16.03 -17.77 17.11
CA ASN A 318 -15.33 -18.37 18.24
C ASN A 318 -15.63 -17.61 19.53
N TRP A 319 -15.65 -16.27 19.48
CA TRP A 319 -16.05 -15.45 20.60
C TRP A 319 -17.48 -15.76 21.07
N LEU A 320 -18.44 -15.82 20.13
CA LEU A 320 -19.83 -16.17 20.44
C LEU A 320 -19.98 -17.54 21.08
N VAL A 321 -19.27 -18.56 20.56
CA VAL A 321 -19.29 -19.93 21.15
C VAL A 321 -18.81 -19.89 22.58
N ASN A 322 -17.67 -19.26 22.85
CA ASN A 322 -17.11 -19.16 24.19
C ASN A 322 -18.04 -18.39 25.14
N ARG A 323 -18.61 -17.27 24.66
CA ARG A 323 -19.54 -16.46 25.46
C ARG A 323 -20.85 -17.18 25.79
N VAL A 324 -21.38 -17.94 24.83
CA VAL A 324 -22.55 -18.79 25.07
C VAL A 324 -22.24 -19.89 26.09
N ASP A 325 -21.05 -20.49 26.05
CA ASP A 325 -20.61 -21.47 27.07
C ASP A 325 -20.55 -20.83 28.47
N GLU A 326 -19.95 -19.64 28.60
CA GLU A 326 -19.88 -18.89 29.84
C GLU A 326 -21.28 -18.56 30.42
N ILE A 327 -22.23 -18.12 29.57
CA ILE A 327 -23.58 -17.78 29.98
C ILE A 327 -24.40 -19.02 30.39
N THR A 328 -24.16 -20.15 29.73
CA THR A 328 -24.97 -21.36 29.89
C THR A 328 -24.33 -22.44 30.73
N HIS A 329 -23.01 -22.36 31.00
CA HIS A 329 -22.21 -23.44 31.57
C HIS A 329 -22.39 -24.78 30.85
N PHE A 330 -22.55 -24.71 29.51
CA PHE A 330 -22.95 -25.84 28.70
C PHE A 330 -22.01 -27.03 28.80
N LYS A 331 -20.68 -26.80 28.69
CA LYS A 331 -19.69 -27.86 28.79
C LYS A 331 -19.71 -28.56 30.15
N GLU A 332 -19.86 -27.77 31.24
CA GLU A 332 -19.94 -28.31 32.59
C GLU A 332 -21.22 -29.13 32.83
N ILE A 333 -22.36 -28.63 32.40
CA ILE A 333 -23.66 -29.31 32.55
C ILE A 333 -23.67 -30.59 31.71
N LYS A 334 -23.16 -30.57 30.50
CA LYS A 334 -23.13 -31.73 29.61
C LYS A 334 -22.19 -32.81 30.11
N SER A 335 -21.08 -32.47 30.75
CA SER A 335 -20.19 -33.45 31.39
C SER A 335 -20.90 -34.22 32.53
N LYS A 336 -21.82 -33.58 33.22
CA LYS A 336 -22.61 -34.17 34.33
C LYS A 336 -23.88 -34.85 33.86
N ASN A 337 -24.45 -34.49 32.71
CA ASN A 337 -25.71 -35.03 32.21
C ASN A 337 -25.73 -35.03 30.66
N PRO A 338 -25.28 -36.14 30.01
CA PRO A 338 -25.13 -36.22 28.56
C PRO A 338 -26.41 -35.98 27.75
N ASP A 339 -27.57 -36.21 28.34
CA ASP A 339 -28.87 -36.16 27.64
C ASP A 339 -29.53 -34.76 27.65
N LYS A 340 -28.96 -33.80 28.36
CA LYS A 340 -29.57 -32.45 28.47
C LYS A 340 -28.64 -31.36 27.97
N THR A 341 -29.21 -30.46 27.22
CA THR A 341 -28.94 -29.06 26.97
C THR A 341 -28.37 -28.73 25.57
N VAL A 342 -29.23 -28.10 24.82
CA VAL A 342 -28.88 -27.26 23.68
C VAL A 342 -28.75 -25.84 24.21
N PRO A 343 -27.75 -25.01 23.79
CA PRO A 343 -27.72 -23.62 24.17
C PRO A 343 -29.02 -22.91 23.84
N THR A 344 -29.59 -22.21 24.80
CA THR A 344 -30.88 -21.55 24.60
C THR A 344 -30.74 -20.40 23.57
N LYS A 345 -31.77 -20.21 22.77
CA LYS A 345 -31.83 -19.09 21.82
C LYS A 345 -31.59 -17.73 22.53
N SER A 346 -32.06 -17.58 23.77
CA SER A 346 -31.86 -16.37 24.58
C SER A 346 -30.39 -16.13 24.94
N ALA A 347 -29.61 -17.18 25.22
CA ALA A 347 -28.17 -17.04 25.50
C ALA A 347 -27.41 -16.58 24.27
N ILE A 348 -27.77 -17.09 23.09
CA ILE A 348 -27.17 -16.67 21.81
C ILE A 348 -27.50 -15.19 21.54
N ILE A 349 -28.76 -14.79 21.69
CA ILE A 349 -29.20 -13.40 21.52
C ILE A 349 -28.43 -12.48 22.47
N LYS A 350 -28.31 -12.85 23.74
CA LYS A 350 -27.56 -12.07 24.74
C LYS A 350 -26.11 -11.90 24.34
N ALA A 351 -25.43 -12.96 23.94
CA ALA A 351 -24.03 -12.90 23.48
C ALA A 351 -23.87 -12.03 22.22
N VAL A 352 -24.80 -12.09 21.26
CA VAL A 352 -24.84 -11.25 20.06
C VAL A 352 -25.02 -9.76 20.42
N GLU A 353 -25.92 -9.46 21.37
CA GLU A 353 -26.12 -8.08 21.84
C GLU A 353 -24.90 -7.51 22.55
N GLU A 354 -24.19 -8.32 23.33
CA GLU A 354 -22.93 -7.95 23.95
C GLU A 354 -21.86 -7.67 22.89
N LEU A 355 -21.72 -8.53 21.88
CA LEU A 355 -20.76 -8.32 20.79
C LEU A 355 -21.06 -7.03 20.02
N LYS A 356 -22.33 -6.76 19.72
CA LYS A 356 -22.74 -5.51 19.06
C LYS A 356 -22.38 -4.26 19.85
N LYS A 357 -22.40 -4.31 21.17
CA LYS A 357 -22.03 -3.18 22.04
C LYS A 357 -20.53 -2.98 22.16
N THR A 358 -19.75 -4.05 22.12
CA THR A 358 -18.30 -4.00 22.37
C THR A 358 -17.46 -3.78 21.12
N GLU A 359 -17.78 -4.48 20.04
CA GLU A 359 -16.92 -4.52 18.85
C GLU A 359 -17.66 -4.25 17.53
N GLY A 360 -18.99 -4.31 17.53
CA GLY A 360 -19.80 -4.34 16.32
C GLY A 360 -19.85 -5.75 15.69
N LEU A 361 -20.95 -6.06 15.08
CA LEU A 361 -21.16 -7.33 14.35
C LEU A 361 -21.05 -7.06 12.85
N LEU A 362 -20.23 -7.84 12.15
CA LEU A 362 -19.94 -7.57 10.74
C LEU A 362 -21.13 -7.78 9.80
N HIS A 363 -22.08 -8.62 10.08
CA HIS A 363 -23.35 -8.82 9.34
C HIS A 363 -24.12 -9.97 9.97
N ASP A 364 -25.37 -10.19 9.56
CA ASP A 364 -26.19 -11.30 10.03
C ASP A 364 -25.56 -12.69 9.77
N TYR A 365 -24.78 -12.84 8.70
CA TYR A 365 -24.05 -14.09 8.44
C TYR A 365 -22.86 -14.32 9.40
N ALA A 366 -22.48 -13.36 10.19
CA ALA A 366 -21.51 -13.54 11.28
C ALA A 366 -22.12 -14.21 12.51
N ILE A 367 -23.44 -14.46 12.53
CA ILE A 367 -24.10 -15.18 13.60
C ILE A 367 -24.22 -16.66 13.18
N PRO A 368 -23.50 -17.60 13.84
CA PRO A 368 -23.64 -19.01 13.56
C PRO A 368 -25.00 -19.52 14.03
N SER A 369 -25.48 -20.59 13.41
CA SER A 369 -26.73 -21.22 13.84
C SER A 369 -26.60 -21.85 15.24
N THR A 370 -27.71 -22.03 15.94
CA THR A 370 -27.72 -22.75 17.24
C THR A 370 -27.11 -24.13 17.13
N HIS A 371 -27.33 -24.82 16.00
CA HIS A 371 -26.72 -26.12 15.74
C HIS A 371 -25.21 -26.04 15.64
N ASP A 372 -24.67 -25.06 14.88
CA ASP A 372 -23.22 -24.90 14.71
C ASP A 372 -22.54 -24.56 16.04
N ILE A 373 -23.13 -23.67 16.84
CA ILE A 373 -22.62 -23.34 18.18
C ILE A 373 -22.58 -24.60 19.06
N THR A 374 -23.68 -25.36 19.07
CA THR A 374 -23.79 -26.61 19.87
C THR A 374 -22.73 -27.62 19.43
N ASP A 375 -22.59 -27.84 18.14
CA ASP A 375 -21.60 -28.77 17.58
C ASP A 375 -20.16 -28.41 17.95
N HIS A 376 -19.80 -27.15 17.84
CA HIS A 376 -18.47 -26.65 18.27
C HIS A 376 -18.25 -26.74 19.77
N LEU A 377 -19.25 -26.44 20.59
CA LEU A 377 -19.20 -26.60 22.04
C LEU A 377 -19.00 -28.07 22.44
N ILE A 378 -19.67 -29.00 21.77
CA ILE A 378 -19.56 -30.44 22.04
C ILE A 378 -18.16 -30.96 21.65
N LYS A 379 -17.69 -30.57 20.48
CA LYS A 379 -16.41 -31.03 19.92
C LYS A 379 -15.20 -30.34 20.55
N GLY A 380 -15.39 -29.21 21.25
CA GLY A 380 -14.31 -28.39 21.78
C GLY A 380 -13.40 -27.82 20.68
N THR A 381 -13.94 -27.65 19.45
CA THR A 381 -13.19 -27.16 18.29
C THR A 381 -13.49 -25.69 18.03
N GLU A 382 -12.52 -25.00 17.45
CA GLU A 382 -12.71 -23.63 16.97
C GLU A 382 -13.23 -23.59 15.54
N PHE A 383 -13.89 -22.49 15.16
CA PHE A 383 -14.25 -22.21 13.77
C PHE A 383 -12.98 -21.91 12.97
N GLY A 384 -12.39 -22.90 12.36
CA GLY A 384 -11.23 -22.74 11.47
C GLY A 384 -11.60 -22.75 9.99
N LYS A 385 -12.68 -23.48 9.65
CA LYS A 385 -13.26 -23.50 8.30
C LYS A 385 -14.69 -22.99 8.39
N PHE A 386 -15.00 -22.03 7.52
CA PHE A 386 -16.33 -21.45 7.48
C PHE A 386 -17.32 -22.49 6.94
N THR A 387 -18.36 -22.83 7.71
CA THR A 387 -19.38 -23.81 7.36
C THR A 387 -20.76 -23.17 7.09
N SER A 388 -20.93 -21.87 7.36
CA SER A 388 -22.22 -21.20 7.17
C SER A 388 -22.55 -21.07 5.69
N LYS A 389 -23.74 -21.55 5.30
CA LYS A 389 -24.29 -21.38 3.94
C LYS A 389 -24.60 -19.92 3.59
N SER A 390 -24.68 -19.06 4.58
CA SER A 390 -24.99 -17.63 4.42
C SER A 390 -23.77 -16.77 4.17
N PHE A 391 -22.54 -17.30 4.33
CA PHE A 391 -21.33 -16.53 4.05
C PHE A 391 -21.19 -16.33 2.53
N PRO A 392 -20.89 -15.08 2.07
CA PRO A 392 -20.82 -14.80 0.64
C PRO A 392 -19.69 -15.57 -0.03
N THR A 393 -19.91 -16.01 -1.25
CA THR A 393 -18.83 -16.52 -2.11
C THR A 393 -17.85 -15.40 -2.43
N ALA A 394 -16.64 -15.74 -2.89
CA ALA A 394 -15.67 -14.72 -3.30
C ALA A 394 -16.24 -13.83 -4.42
N GLU A 395 -16.93 -14.40 -5.40
CA GLU A 395 -17.57 -13.64 -6.49
C GLU A 395 -18.63 -12.66 -5.96
N GLN A 396 -19.54 -13.10 -5.09
CA GLN A 396 -20.56 -12.23 -4.49
C GLN A 396 -19.96 -11.08 -3.68
N PHE A 397 -18.91 -11.36 -2.95
CA PHE A 397 -18.22 -10.31 -2.19
C PHE A 397 -17.53 -9.30 -3.13
N MET A 398 -16.80 -9.77 -4.16
CA MET A 398 -16.16 -8.89 -5.14
C MET A 398 -17.17 -8.02 -5.88
N GLU A 399 -18.36 -8.55 -6.20
CA GLU A 399 -19.46 -7.79 -6.78
C GLU A 399 -19.96 -6.71 -5.80
N LYS A 400 -20.19 -7.08 -4.55
CA LYS A 400 -20.65 -6.16 -3.49
C LYS A 400 -19.72 -4.96 -3.30
N ILE A 401 -18.40 -5.18 -3.29
CA ILE A 401 -17.40 -4.12 -3.11
C ILE A 401 -17.04 -3.39 -4.41
N GLY A 402 -17.64 -3.77 -5.55
CA GLY A 402 -17.38 -3.15 -6.86
C GLY A 402 -16.05 -3.57 -7.52
N ALA A 403 -15.43 -4.64 -7.04
CA ALA A 403 -14.13 -5.13 -7.53
C ALA A 403 -14.24 -6.31 -8.53
N LEU A 404 -15.44 -6.82 -8.80
CA LEU A 404 -15.60 -8.02 -9.64
C LEU A 404 -15.00 -7.85 -11.04
N ASN A 405 -15.16 -6.69 -11.66
CA ASN A 405 -14.62 -6.40 -12.98
C ASN A 405 -13.10 -6.51 -13.04
N TRP A 406 -12.39 -6.30 -11.94
CA TRP A 406 -10.93 -6.48 -11.88
C TRP A 406 -10.49 -7.92 -12.10
N PHE A 407 -11.38 -8.88 -11.82
CA PHE A 407 -11.13 -10.31 -11.97
C PHE A 407 -11.65 -10.88 -13.29
N LEU A 408 -12.62 -10.21 -13.94
CA LEU A 408 -13.28 -10.69 -15.14
C LEU A 408 -12.70 -10.14 -16.43
N SER A 409 -12.08 -8.94 -16.41
CA SER A 409 -11.52 -8.33 -17.60
C SER A 409 -10.16 -8.93 -17.96
N ASP A 410 -10.05 -9.51 -19.14
CA ASP A 410 -8.78 -9.91 -19.74
C ASP A 410 -7.88 -8.70 -20.09
N ASP A 411 -8.48 -7.51 -20.21
CA ASP A 411 -7.79 -6.26 -20.57
C ASP A 411 -6.81 -5.76 -19.51
N ASN A 412 -6.90 -6.25 -18.27
CA ASN A 412 -5.99 -5.91 -17.17
C ASN A 412 -4.80 -6.88 -17.04
N GLN A 413 -4.66 -7.89 -17.89
CA GLN A 413 -3.44 -8.67 -17.97
C GLN A 413 -2.53 -8.05 -19.03
N PRO A 414 -1.27 -7.72 -18.71
CA PRO A 414 -0.29 -7.47 -19.75
C PRO A 414 -0.30 -8.71 -20.64
N LYS A 415 -0.67 -8.56 -21.90
CA LYS A 415 -0.55 -9.65 -22.86
C LYS A 415 0.91 -10.06 -22.81
N LYS A 416 1.22 -11.28 -22.36
CA LYS A 416 2.57 -11.83 -22.42
C LYS A 416 3.03 -11.64 -23.85
N ILE A 417 4.02 -10.79 -24.04
CA ILE A 417 4.67 -10.64 -25.31
C ILE A 417 5.53 -11.90 -25.46
N ASP A 418 5.00 -12.88 -26.15
CA ASP A 418 5.82 -13.97 -26.66
C ASP A 418 6.83 -13.33 -27.62
N HIS A 419 8.01 -13.06 -27.08
CA HIS A 419 9.23 -12.75 -27.81
C HIS A 419 9.14 -11.65 -28.88
N MET A 420 9.29 -10.40 -28.47
CA MET A 420 9.68 -9.33 -29.40
C MET A 420 11.10 -9.62 -29.90
N ASN A 421 11.25 -9.79 -31.20
CA ASN A 421 12.56 -9.83 -31.83
C ASN A 421 13.25 -8.48 -31.66
N GLU A 422 14.57 -8.48 -31.40
CA GLU A 422 15.41 -7.28 -31.30
C GLU A 422 15.25 -6.36 -32.52
N GLU A 423 14.98 -6.91 -33.71
CA GLU A 423 14.71 -6.15 -34.96
C GLU A 423 13.48 -5.23 -34.91
N VAL A 424 12.51 -5.48 -34.00
CA VAL A 424 11.33 -4.61 -33.86
C VAL A 424 11.64 -3.41 -32.97
N LEU A 425 12.58 -3.54 -32.04
CA LEU A 425 13.03 -2.43 -31.18
C LEU A 425 13.84 -1.40 -31.98
N GLU A 426 14.68 -1.83 -32.91
CA GLU A 426 15.50 -0.92 -33.73
C GLU A 426 14.69 -0.15 -34.80
N LYS A 427 13.63 -0.72 -35.35
CA LYS A 427 12.85 -0.09 -36.46
C LYS A 427 11.78 0.89 -35.99
N THR A 428 11.44 0.92 -34.69
CA THR A 428 10.45 1.86 -34.12
C THR A 428 11.07 3.17 -33.65
N GLU A 429 12.38 3.26 -33.53
CA GLU A 429 13.08 4.45 -33.02
C GLU A 429 12.94 5.70 -33.91
N GLU A 430 12.78 5.56 -35.20
CA GLU A 430 12.77 6.70 -36.13
C GLU A 430 11.40 7.35 -36.39
N LYS A 431 10.29 6.70 -36.02
CA LYS A 431 8.94 7.18 -36.40
C LYS A 431 8.12 7.85 -35.30
N GLU A 432 8.45 7.67 -34.01
CA GLU A 432 7.55 8.04 -32.91
C GLU A 432 8.03 9.20 -32.03
N GLU A 433 9.22 9.76 -32.22
CA GLU A 433 9.70 10.94 -31.45
C GLU A 433 8.80 12.18 -31.60
N ASN A 434 8.03 12.30 -32.67
CA ASN A 434 7.20 13.47 -32.94
C ASN A 434 5.76 13.41 -32.42
N GLU A 435 5.23 12.22 -32.08
CA GLU A 435 3.85 12.09 -31.59
C GLU A 435 3.73 12.08 -30.06
N LEU A 436 4.79 11.75 -29.34
CA LEU A 436 4.77 11.62 -27.88
C LEU A 436 4.91 12.96 -27.11
N SER A 437 5.49 13.98 -27.72
CA SER A 437 5.60 15.31 -27.09
C SER A 437 4.25 16.03 -26.97
N ALA A 438 3.25 15.64 -27.74
CA ALA A 438 1.89 16.19 -27.69
C ALA A 438 0.95 15.47 -26.69
N GLY A 439 1.33 14.32 -26.16
CA GLY A 439 0.46 13.46 -25.34
C GLY A 439 0.48 13.71 -23.82
N TYR A 440 1.36 14.54 -23.33
CA TYR A 440 1.50 14.77 -21.88
C TYR A 440 0.36 15.60 -21.24
N GLY A 441 -0.58 16.08 -22.00
CA GLY A 441 -1.63 16.98 -21.55
C GLY A 441 -2.98 16.36 -21.24
N VAL A 442 -3.19 15.05 -21.40
CA VAL A 442 -4.56 14.52 -21.42
C VAL A 442 -4.74 13.24 -20.62
N HIS A 443 -5.80 13.27 -19.85
CA HIS A 443 -6.50 12.21 -19.12
C HIS A 443 -6.10 12.01 -17.65
N ARG A 444 -6.25 13.08 -16.85
CA ARG A 444 -6.33 12.98 -15.38
C ARG A 444 -7.42 11.99 -14.90
N GLY A 445 -8.42 11.67 -15.71
CA GLY A 445 -9.50 10.76 -15.34
C GLY A 445 -9.20 9.26 -15.46
N SER A 446 -8.24 8.85 -16.32
CA SER A 446 -7.88 7.45 -16.52
C SER A 446 -6.74 6.95 -15.61
N ASN A 447 -6.05 7.86 -14.92
CA ASN A 447 -4.89 7.57 -14.06
C ASN A 447 -5.25 7.54 -12.57
N ALA A 448 -6.53 7.62 -12.20
CA ALA A 448 -6.95 7.51 -10.82
C ALA A 448 -6.69 6.09 -10.30
N LEU A 449 -6.15 5.99 -9.08
CA LEU A 449 -6.03 4.73 -8.39
C LEU A 449 -7.42 4.06 -8.31
N PRO A 450 -7.51 2.77 -8.62
CA PRO A 450 -8.77 2.06 -8.56
C PRO A 450 -9.27 1.99 -7.12
N THR A 451 -10.55 2.15 -6.95
CA THR A 451 -11.22 2.12 -5.66
C THR A 451 -12.23 1.00 -5.60
N MET A 452 -12.39 0.40 -4.44
CA MET A 452 -13.49 -0.48 -4.07
C MET A 452 -14.32 0.19 -2.97
N ASN A 453 -15.51 -0.33 -2.69
CA ASN A 453 -16.45 0.28 -1.76
C ASN A 453 -16.69 -0.66 -0.58
N LEU A 454 -16.36 -0.22 0.63
CA LEU A 454 -16.59 -0.97 1.85
C LEU A 454 -17.68 -0.32 2.70
N GLU A 455 -18.55 -1.14 3.25
CA GLU A 455 -19.65 -0.72 4.10
C GLU A 455 -19.15 -0.46 5.53
N VAL A 456 -19.63 0.62 6.16
CA VAL A 456 -19.33 0.94 7.56
C VAL A 456 -20.32 0.18 8.45
N VAL A 457 -19.80 -0.75 9.26
CA VAL A 457 -20.64 -1.61 10.11
C VAL A 457 -20.71 -1.12 11.56
N SER A 458 -19.74 -0.37 12.03
CA SER A 458 -19.70 0.09 13.42
C SER A 458 -18.97 1.43 13.56
N ARG A 459 -19.45 2.24 14.52
CA ARG A 459 -18.82 3.49 14.98
C ARG A 459 -18.80 3.50 16.49
N ILE A 460 -17.58 3.52 17.06
CA ILE A 460 -17.37 3.47 18.51
C ILE A 460 -16.54 4.69 18.92
N ASN A 461 -16.96 5.38 19.98
CA ASN A 461 -16.17 6.45 20.56
C ASN A 461 -15.03 5.84 21.42
N VAL A 462 -13.79 6.14 21.04
CA VAL A 462 -12.58 5.62 21.71
C VAL A 462 -11.95 6.64 22.67
N GLY A 463 -12.64 7.76 22.96
CA GLY A 463 -12.16 8.85 23.79
C GLY A 463 -11.10 9.72 23.11
N PRO A 464 -10.56 10.71 23.83
CA PRO A 464 -9.55 11.63 23.32
C PRO A 464 -8.27 10.90 22.94
N LYS A 465 -7.76 11.15 21.73
CA LYS A 465 -6.47 10.64 21.23
C LYS A 465 -5.76 11.73 20.45
N HIS A 466 -4.44 11.64 20.37
CA HIS A 466 -3.71 12.45 19.40
C HIS A 466 -4.11 12.05 17.97
N VAL A 467 -4.38 13.05 17.16
CA VAL A 467 -4.66 12.88 15.74
C VAL A 467 -3.61 13.65 14.95
N TYR A 468 -3.34 13.16 13.76
CA TYR A 468 -2.41 13.76 12.81
C TYR A 468 -3.17 14.15 11.56
N ASP A 469 -2.70 15.18 10.88
CA ASP A 469 -3.20 15.59 9.59
C ASP A 469 -2.03 15.81 8.64
N ILE A 470 -2.28 15.62 7.35
CA ILE A 470 -1.26 15.79 6.32
C ILE A 470 -1.75 16.77 5.26
N SER A 471 -0.84 17.62 4.78
CA SER A 471 -1.13 18.51 3.69
C SER A 471 -0.87 17.81 2.35
N VAL A 472 -1.87 17.76 1.51
CA VAL A 472 -1.78 17.23 0.14
C VAL A 472 -2.18 18.33 -0.82
N GLU A 473 -1.26 18.74 -1.68
CA GLU A 473 -1.52 19.74 -2.71
C GLU A 473 -2.49 19.21 -3.77
N GLU A 474 -3.22 20.11 -4.44
CA GLU A 474 -4.18 19.85 -5.52
C GLU A 474 -5.39 19.01 -5.15
N THR A 475 -5.21 17.77 -4.67
CA THR A 475 -6.32 16.82 -4.44
C THR A 475 -6.95 16.95 -3.06
N HIS A 476 -6.21 17.49 -2.09
CA HIS A 476 -6.64 17.62 -0.70
C HIS A 476 -7.16 16.32 -0.07
N SER A 477 -6.70 15.17 -0.59
CA SER A 477 -7.13 13.85 -0.16
C SER A 477 -5.95 12.90 -0.03
N PHE A 478 -6.08 11.93 0.87
CA PHE A 478 -5.05 10.93 1.15
C PHE A 478 -5.67 9.58 1.50
N LEU A 479 -4.85 8.56 1.60
CA LEU A 479 -5.25 7.23 2.02
C LEU A 479 -4.83 6.98 3.47
N ALA A 480 -5.80 6.75 4.35
CA ALA A 480 -5.59 6.33 5.72
C ALA A 480 -6.08 4.88 5.89
N ASN A 481 -5.17 3.94 6.12
CA ASN A 481 -5.48 2.50 6.13
C ASN A 481 -6.23 2.01 4.86
N GLY A 482 -5.89 2.60 3.71
CA GLY A 482 -6.57 2.35 2.43
C GLY A 482 -7.90 3.08 2.26
N ILE A 483 -8.39 3.84 3.23
CA ILE A 483 -9.64 4.59 3.18
C ILE A 483 -9.35 5.97 2.60
N VAL A 484 -10.16 6.41 1.62
CA VAL A 484 -10.01 7.73 1.01
C VAL A 484 -10.58 8.78 1.98
N ALA A 485 -9.71 9.58 2.53
CA ALA A 485 -9.98 10.62 3.50
C ALA A 485 -9.58 12.00 2.95
N HIS A 486 -10.23 13.04 3.43
CA HIS A 486 -9.92 14.41 3.07
C HIS A 486 -9.05 15.03 4.16
N ASN A 487 -8.05 15.83 3.79
CA ASN A 487 -7.29 16.57 4.78
C ASN A 487 -8.14 17.71 5.40
N CYS A 488 -7.79 18.10 6.63
CA CYS A 488 -8.50 19.14 7.35
C CYS A 488 -8.15 20.55 6.85
N MET A 489 -8.88 21.56 7.32
CA MET A 489 -8.79 22.94 6.83
C MET A 489 -7.37 23.53 6.94
N VAL A 490 -6.57 23.14 7.93
CA VAL A 490 -5.19 23.63 8.11
C VAL A 490 -4.29 23.13 6.98
N SER A 491 -4.46 21.88 6.53
CA SER A 491 -3.69 21.27 5.45
C SER A 491 -4.15 21.70 4.04
N HIS A 492 -5.32 22.31 3.90
CA HIS A 492 -5.74 22.97 2.66
C HIS A 492 -4.90 24.22 2.30
N GLY A 493 -3.83 24.52 3.05
CA GLY A 493 -3.17 25.81 2.95
C GLY A 493 -4.04 26.94 3.54
N ALA A 494 -5.07 26.57 4.32
CA ALA A 494 -5.92 27.55 4.98
C ALA A 494 -5.11 28.40 5.97
N ALA A 495 -3.98 27.92 6.48
CA ALA A 495 -3.04 28.76 7.21
C ALA A 495 -2.56 29.93 6.35
N ARG A 496 -2.22 29.70 5.08
CA ARG A 496 -1.84 30.75 4.12
C ARG A 496 -3.05 31.63 3.74
N PHE A 497 -4.19 31.01 3.47
CA PHE A 497 -5.44 31.73 3.20
C PHE A 497 -5.91 32.52 4.42
N THR A 498 -5.86 31.95 5.62
CA THR A 498 -6.19 32.61 6.88
C THR A 498 -5.22 33.75 7.14
N ARG A 499 -3.92 33.55 6.94
CA ARG A 499 -2.92 34.60 6.98
C ARG A 499 -3.23 35.71 5.97
N GLU A 500 -3.50 35.37 4.71
CA GLU A 500 -3.90 36.34 3.70
C GLU A 500 -5.11 37.15 4.16
N ARG A 501 -6.21 36.50 4.58
CA ARG A 501 -7.47 37.15 4.93
C ARG A 501 -7.46 37.88 6.26
N LEU A 502 -6.78 37.38 7.25
CA LEU A 502 -6.73 37.95 8.60
C LEU A 502 -5.53 38.84 8.83
N TYR A 503 -4.50 38.74 7.99
CA TYR A 503 -3.25 39.48 8.15
C TYR A 503 -2.88 40.29 6.91
N ASP A 504 -2.63 39.66 5.74
CA ASP A 504 -2.05 40.34 4.59
C ASP A 504 -2.99 41.38 3.95
N VAL A 505 -4.31 41.15 3.93
CA VAL A 505 -5.34 42.06 3.40
C VAL A 505 -6.14 42.79 4.49
N SER A 506 -5.79 42.59 5.77
CA SER A 506 -6.39 43.33 6.88
C SER A 506 -5.73 44.69 7.06
N ASP A 507 -6.38 45.59 7.80
CA ASP A 507 -5.80 46.88 8.15
C ASP A 507 -4.53 46.70 8.97
N LYS A 508 -3.39 47.00 8.35
CA LYS A 508 -2.06 46.81 8.95
C LYS A 508 -1.77 47.90 9.99
N PHE A 509 -1.24 47.50 11.12
CA PHE A 509 -0.80 48.40 12.16
C PHE A 509 0.59 47.99 12.65
N GLN A 510 1.45 48.94 12.86
CA GLN A 510 2.83 48.71 13.26
C GLN A 510 3.00 49.06 14.74
N VAL A 511 3.59 48.16 15.48
CA VAL A 511 3.86 48.31 16.92
C VAL A 511 5.32 48.01 17.25
N HIS A 512 5.83 48.73 18.25
CA HIS A 512 7.11 48.42 18.82
C HIS A 512 6.91 47.49 20.02
N VAL A 513 7.60 46.37 19.99
CA VAL A 513 7.54 45.34 21.03
C VAL A 513 8.87 45.27 21.75
N CYS A 514 8.83 45.25 23.05
CA CYS A 514 10.03 45.09 23.87
C CYS A 514 10.59 43.68 23.73
N SER A 515 11.79 43.51 23.17
CA SER A 515 12.43 42.19 22.98
C SER A 515 12.71 41.46 24.31
N LYS A 516 12.78 42.16 25.43
CA LYS A 516 13.00 41.56 26.74
C LYS A 516 11.76 40.96 27.38
N CYS A 517 10.59 41.58 27.24
CA CYS A 517 9.40 41.15 27.97
C CYS A 517 8.16 40.90 27.07
N GLY A 518 8.25 41.15 25.78
CA GLY A 518 7.17 40.90 24.83
C GLY A 518 5.99 41.88 24.90
N MET A 519 6.10 42.96 25.69
CA MET A 519 5.05 43.98 25.81
C MET A 519 5.10 44.99 24.67
N VAL A 520 3.93 45.44 24.24
CA VAL A 520 3.84 46.58 23.31
C VAL A 520 4.38 47.81 24.04
N ALA A 521 5.37 48.46 23.45
CA ALA A 521 6.07 49.60 24.01
C ALA A 521 5.49 50.93 23.53
N ALA A 522 5.61 51.94 24.37
CA ALA A 522 5.32 53.32 23.97
C ALA A 522 6.43 53.84 23.05
N TYR A 523 6.02 54.46 21.95
CA TYR A 523 6.92 55.12 20.98
C TYR A 523 6.50 56.57 20.78
N ASN A 524 7.46 57.47 20.83
CA ASN A 524 7.27 58.87 20.50
C ASN A 524 8.00 59.14 19.17
N ASP A 525 7.25 59.30 18.10
CA ASP A 525 7.76 59.48 16.75
C ASP A 525 8.58 60.80 16.60
N ALA A 526 8.10 61.87 17.23
CA ALA A 526 8.77 63.21 17.14
C ALA A 526 10.16 63.21 17.77
N LEU A 527 10.40 62.38 18.77
CA LEU A 527 11.66 62.31 19.54
C LEU A 527 12.46 61.05 19.25
N GLY A 528 11.90 60.08 18.52
CA GLY A 528 12.54 58.78 18.21
C GLY A 528 12.80 57.95 19.49
N ILE A 529 11.97 58.15 20.54
CA ILE A 529 12.21 57.50 21.83
C ILE A 529 11.24 56.37 22.06
N HIS A 530 11.80 55.20 22.38
CA HIS A 530 11.06 54.01 22.78
C HIS A 530 11.12 53.86 24.31
N CYS A 531 10.04 53.37 24.93
CA CYS A 531 10.02 53.08 26.37
C CYS A 531 9.11 51.89 26.69
N CYS A 532 9.67 50.86 27.28
CA CYS A 532 8.92 49.80 27.91
C CYS A 532 8.76 50.08 29.40
N LYS A 533 7.52 50.41 29.83
CA LYS A 533 7.24 50.72 31.26
C LYS A 533 7.35 49.50 32.19
N MET A 534 7.31 48.27 31.66
CA MET A 534 7.34 47.05 32.48
C MET A 534 8.76 46.65 32.90
N CYS A 535 9.75 46.81 32.02
CA CYS A 535 11.13 46.41 32.30
C CYS A 535 12.16 47.54 32.12
N ASP A 536 11.69 48.78 32.01
CA ASP A 536 12.47 50.02 31.80
C ASP A 536 13.50 49.91 30.63
N ASN A 537 13.16 49.09 29.64
CA ASN A 537 13.96 48.94 28.42
C ASN A 537 13.73 50.16 27.52
N ARG A 538 14.84 50.75 27.00
CA ARG A 538 14.83 51.91 26.12
C ARG A 538 15.59 51.72 24.81
N THR A 539 16.20 50.56 24.63
CA THR A 539 17.15 50.34 23.53
C THR A 539 16.88 49.12 22.65
N ASP A 540 16.17 48.10 23.19
CA ASP A 540 16.02 46.81 22.52
C ASP A 540 14.54 46.53 22.22
N PHE A 541 14.13 46.85 20.99
CA PHE A 541 12.76 46.76 20.52
C PHE A 541 12.70 46.13 19.11
N ALA A 542 11.75 45.24 18.93
CA ALA A 542 11.36 44.71 17.64
C ALA A 542 10.21 45.55 17.06
N TYR A 543 10.27 45.78 15.76
CA TYR A 543 9.21 46.45 15.01
C TYR A 543 8.35 45.38 14.34
N VAL A 544 7.10 45.29 14.76
CA VAL A 544 6.21 44.19 14.38
C VAL A 544 4.96 44.74 13.70
N GLU A 545 4.57 44.16 12.59
CA GLU A 545 3.33 44.48 11.88
C GLU A 545 2.25 43.49 12.33
N ILE A 546 1.10 43.98 12.75
CA ILE A 546 -0.07 43.19 13.18
C ILE A 546 -1.36 43.79 12.61
N PRO A 547 -2.45 43.01 12.51
CA PRO A 547 -3.77 43.56 12.21
C PRO A 547 -4.22 44.60 13.27
N TYR A 548 -4.87 45.64 12.86
CA TYR A 548 -5.38 46.68 13.80
C TYR A 548 -6.36 46.07 14.82
N SER A 549 -7.20 45.14 14.40
CA SER A 549 -8.11 44.40 15.27
C SER A 549 -7.35 43.59 16.35
N CYS A 550 -6.20 43.03 16.01
CA CYS A 550 -5.34 42.34 16.97
C CYS A 550 -4.75 43.30 18.01
N LYS A 551 -4.34 44.50 17.58
CA LYS A 551 -3.89 45.56 18.51
C LYS A 551 -5.00 45.96 19.47
N LEU A 552 -6.24 46.11 18.98
CA LEU A 552 -7.39 46.42 19.87
C LEU A 552 -7.65 45.30 20.86
N LEU A 553 -7.67 44.07 20.41
CA LEU A 553 -7.84 42.90 21.26
C LEU A 553 -6.78 42.86 22.38
N PHE A 554 -5.52 43.11 22.07
CA PHE A 554 -4.45 43.13 23.06
C PHE A 554 -4.67 44.26 24.09
N GLN A 555 -5.15 45.41 23.70
CA GLN A 555 -5.47 46.48 24.61
C GLN A 555 -6.69 46.17 25.51
N GLU A 556 -7.71 45.54 24.94
CA GLU A 556 -8.89 45.10 25.70
C GLU A 556 -8.52 44.04 26.72
N LEU A 557 -7.71 43.03 26.34
CA LEU A 557 -7.20 42.01 27.26
C LEU A 557 -6.41 42.63 28.42
N GLN A 558 -5.58 43.65 28.15
CA GLN A 558 -4.81 44.35 29.17
C GLN A 558 -5.72 45.09 30.14
N THR A 559 -6.83 45.64 29.71
CA THR A 559 -7.82 46.28 30.62
C THR A 559 -8.51 45.28 31.52
N MET A 560 -8.59 44.00 31.12
CA MET A 560 -9.11 42.87 31.88
C MET A 560 -8.03 42.18 32.74
N ASN A 561 -6.85 42.77 32.90
CA ASN A 561 -5.70 42.21 33.58
C ASN A 561 -5.11 40.92 32.94
N VAL A 562 -5.40 40.69 31.66
CA VAL A 562 -4.76 39.64 30.87
C VAL A 562 -3.70 40.25 29.97
N VAL A 563 -2.43 39.93 30.21
CA VAL A 563 -1.31 40.55 29.52
C VAL A 563 -0.79 39.67 28.39
N PRO A 564 -1.15 39.92 27.12
CA PRO A 564 -0.55 39.25 25.99
C PRO A 564 0.90 39.70 25.79
N ARG A 565 1.80 38.76 25.49
CA ARG A 565 3.20 39.02 25.23
C ARG A 565 3.57 38.49 23.86
N ILE A 566 4.13 39.33 23.02
CA ILE A 566 4.62 38.99 21.66
C ILE A 566 6.09 38.63 21.79
N MET A 567 6.43 37.38 21.62
CA MET A 567 7.82 36.94 21.61
C MET A 567 8.40 37.16 20.23
N THR A 568 9.54 37.84 20.17
CA THR A 568 10.28 38.12 18.93
C THR A 568 11.64 37.47 19.03
N GLU A 569 12.12 36.89 17.94
CA GLU A 569 13.47 36.34 17.81
C GLU A 569 14.47 37.44 17.43
#